data_7af6c0d7a74ae61a5f90228fc26284de
#
_entry.id   7af6c0d7a74ae61a5f90228fc26284de
#
_cell.length_a   1.000
_cell.length_b   1.000
_cell.length_c   1.000
_cell.angle_alpha   90.00
_cell.angle_beta   90.00
_cell.angle_gamma   90.00
#
_symmetry.space_group_name_H-M   'P 1'
#
loop_
_entity.id
_entity.type
_entity.pdbx_description
1 polymer ?
#
loop_
_entity_poly.entity_id
_entity_poly.type
_entity_poly.pdbx_seq_one_letter_code
_entity_poly.pdbx_strand_id
1 'polypeptide(L)'
;KQAADTAETHYVTAESHVPELRVGSVVRLYSSFLERVGQLTRESLGDFIITEIVHEVGEGSYYRNRFKAIPSTVEALPSPRVPMPVAETQMATVTSNADPNGNGRVQVRMNWQQGDMHTGWVRVMTPDAGKSGDVSSNRGFVFIPEVGDQVLLGFRHGDPARPYVMGSLFNGSTGGGGG
;
A
#
# COMPACT_ATOMS: atom_id res chain seq x y z
N LYS A 1 17.30 -5.79 6.28
CA LYS A 1 16.64 -6.10 7.57
C LYS A 1 17.46 -5.56 8.76
N GLN A 2 18.77 -5.81 8.85
CA GLN A 2 19.63 -5.32 9.94
C GLN A 2 19.69 -3.79 10.04
N ALA A 3 19.79 -3.05 8.94
CA ALA A 3 19.86 -1.58 8.96
C ALA A 3 18.56 -0.92 9.46
N ALA A 4 17.38 -1.50 9.15
CA ALA A 4 16.11 -1.02 9.66
C ALA A 4 15.93 -1.30 11.16
N ASP A 5 16.40 -2.45 11.63
CA ASP A 5 16.36 -2.82 13.05
C ASP A 5 17.27 -1.91 13.90
N THR A 6 18.40 -1.45 13.37
CA THR A 6 19.31 -0.51 14.04
C THR A 6 18.68 0.88 14.24
N ALA A 7 17.92 1.36 13.26
CA ALA A 7 17.21 2.64 13.35
C ALA A 7 16.05 2.61 14.38
N GLU A 8 15.48 1.44 14.66
CA GLU A 8 14.43 1.27 15.68
C GLU A 8 15.01 1.16 17.11
N THR A 9 16.27 0.79 17.26
CA THR A 9 16.91 0.58 18.58
C THR A 9 17.67 1.80 19.08
N HIS A 10 18.14 2.68 18.20
CA HIS A 10 18.90 3.89 18.55
C HIS A 10 18.14 5.13 18.08
N TYR A 11 17.34 5.68 18.94
CA TYR A 11 16.64 6.93 18.68
C TYR A 11 16.62 7.83 19.91
N VAL A 12 16.38 9.10 19.68
CA VAL A 12 16.12 10.09 20.73
C VAL A 12 14.73 10.68 20.51
N THR A 13 14.07 11.02 21.62
CA THR A 13 12.86 11.83 21.62
C THR A 13 13.15 13.15 22.32
N ALA A 14 12.69 14.25 21.73
CA ALA A 14 12.90 15.58 22.29
C ALA A 14 11.69 16.49 22.02
N GLU A 15 11.61 17.54 22.81
CA GLU A 15 10.65 18.64 22.59
C GLU A 15 11.41 19.90 22.15
N SER A 16 10.75 20.71 21.30
CA SER A 16 11.29 21.96 20.81
C SER A 16 10.17 22.99 20.59
N HIS A 17 10.55 24.25 20.54
CA HIS A 17 9.68 25.38 20.22
C HIS A 17 9.99 25.97 18.84
N VAL A 18 10.82 25.29 18.04
CA VAL A 18 11.21 25.76 16.70
C VAL A 18 10.20 25.24 15.68
N PRO A 19 9.37 26.11 15.09
CA PRO A 19 8.28 25.68 14.21
C PRO A 19 8.72 25.20 12.84
N GLU A 20 9.93 25.53 12.41
CA GLU A 20 10.49 25.16 11.11
C GLU A 20 10.98 23.72 11.04
N LEU A 21 11.08 23.02 12.18
CA LEU A 21 11.47 21.61 12.19
C LEU A 21 10.44 20.74 11.48
N ARG A 22 10.94 19.80 10.70
CA ARG A 22 10.11 18.84 9.93
C ARG A 22 10.83 17.50 9.80
N VAL A 23 10.10 16.49 9.37
CA VAL A 23 10.70 15.20 9.01
C VAL A 23 11.79 15.42 7.96
N GLY A 24 12.97 14.82 8.19
CA GLY A 24 14.16 15.01 7.36
C GLY A 24 15.06 16.16 7.81
N SER A 25 14.65 17.00 8.77
CA SER A 25 15.54 18.01 9.35
C SER A 25 16.66 17.35 10.13
N VAL A 26 17.88 17.84 9.96
CA VAL A 26 19.05 17.41 10.76
C VAL A 26 19.25 18.37 11.90
N VAL A 27 19.29 17.86 13.11
CA VAL A 27 19.46 18.62 14.35
C VAL A 27 20.71 18.13 15.08
N ARG A 28 21.49 19.07 15.61
CA ARG A 28 22.63 18.74 16.49
C ARG A 28 22.17 18.79 17.93
N LEU A 29 22.30 17.68 18.63
CA LEU A 29 21.92 17.55 20.03
C LEU A 29 23.13 17.72 20.95
N TYR A 30 22.89 18.35 22.08
CA TYR A 30 23.88 18.54 23.12
C TYR A 30 23.30 18.09 24.45
N SER A 31 24.13 17.39 25.25
CA SER A 31 23.89 17.20 26.68
C SER A 31 24.54 18.33 27.45
N SER A 32 23.85 18.83 28.46
CA SER A 32 24.38 19.85 29.35
C SER A 32 24.29 19.34 30.78
N PHE A 33 25.40 19.28 31.49
CA PHE A 33 25.44 18.83 32.88
C PHE A 33 26.34 19.75 33.72
N LEU A 34 26.02 19.85 34.99
CA LEU A 34 26.80 20.61 35.96
C LEU A 34 28.00 19.77 36.43
N GLU A 35 29.20 20.14 36.04
CA GLU A 35 30.42 19.49 36.46
C GLU A 35 30.86 19.98 37.85
N ARG A 36 30.65 21.27 38.15
CA ARG A 36 30.82 21.93 39.46
C ARG A 36 29.82 23.06 39.62
N VAL A 37 29.62 23.52 40.85
CA VAL A 37 28.74 24.68 41.10
C VAL A 37 29.22 25.88 40.27
N GLY A 38 28.37 26.31 39.33
CA GLY A 38 28.64 27.43 38.42
C GLY A 38 29.34 27.09 37.11
N GLN A 39 29.73 25.81 36.87
CA GLN A 39 30.37 25.41 35.62
C GLN A 39 29.50 24.39 34.87
N LEU A 40 28.85 24.86 33.78
CA LEU A 40 28.03 24.05 32.87
C LEU A 40 28.90 23.51 31.75
N THR A 41 29.03 22.18 31.68
CA THR A 41 29.74 21.52 30.58
C THR A 41 28.70 21.08 29.53
N ARG A 42 29.03 21.32 28.27
CA ARG A 42 28.17 21.00 27.12
C ARG A 42 28.89 19.98 26.23
N GLU A 43 28.28 18.80 26.09
CA GLU A 43 28.81 17.72 25.28
C GLU A 43 27.93 17.50 24.07
N SER A 44 28.53 17.37 22.89
CA SER A 44 27.79 17.05 21.66
C SER A 44 27.43 15.57 21.62
N LEU A 45 26.13 15.28 21.45
CA LEU A 45 25.62 13.93 21.23
C LEU A 45 25.64 13.52 19.75
N GLY A 46 26.01 14.47 18.87
CA GLY A 46 26.07 14.26 17.42
C GLY A 46 24.88 14.84 16.66
N ASP A 47 24.84 14.54 15.37
CA ASP A 47 23.82 14.98 14.44
C ASP A 47 22.75 13.89 14.28
N PHE A 48 21.48 14.27 14.34
CA PHE A 48 20.33 13.39 14.26
C PHE A 48 19.37 13.88 13.18
N ILE A 49 18.79 12.95 12.42
CA ILE A 49 17.74 13.23 11.44
C ILE A 49 16.37 12.94 12.05
N ILE A 50 15.44 13.90 11.94
CA ILE A 50 14.08 13.75 12.44
C ILE A 50 13.30 12.78 11.54
N THR A 51 12.75 11.73 12.15
CA THR A 51 11.94 10.71 11.45
C THR A 51 10.44 10.88 11.70
N GLU A 52 10.08 11.42 12.85
CA GLU A 52 8.69 11.69 13.23
C GLU A 52 8.64 13.02 13.96
N ILE A 53 7.60 13.81 13.73
CA ILE A 53 7.37 15.07 14.45
C ILE A 53 5.87 15.32 14.59
N VAL A 54 5.47 15.80 15.76
CA VAL A 54 4.12 16.25 16.07
C VAL A 54 4.19 17.71 16.48
N HIS A 55 3.45 18.57 15.81
CA HIS A 55 3.33 19.99 16.13
C HIS A 55 2.04 20.23 16.93
N GLU A 56 2.15 20.89 18.05
CA GLU A 56 1.03 21.26 18.91
C GLU A 56 0.94 22.79 18.94
N VAL A 57 -0.23 23.30 18.59
CA VAL A 57 -0.56 24.73 18.66
C VAL A 57 -1.73 24.89 19.63
N GLY A 58 -1.53 25.66 20.67
CA GLY A 58 -2.53 25.94 21.69
C GLY A 58 -3.04 27.40 21.66
N GLU A 59 -3.98 27.71 22.54
CA GLU A 59 -4.47 29.07 22.73
C GLU A 59 -3.34 29.98 23.23
N GLY A 60 -3.40 31.29 22.88
CA GLY A 60 -2.44 32.28 23.33
C GLY A 60 -1.06 32.18 22.67
N SER A 61 -0.97 31.73 21.43
CA SER A 61 0.29 31.57 20.66
C SER A 61 1.25 30.55 21.26
N TYR A 62 0.76 29.63 22.06
CA TYR A 62 1.55 28.52 22.55
C TYR A 62 1.86 27.55 21.42
N TYR A 63 3.14 27.32 21.16
CA TYR A 63 3.62 26.35 20.19
C TYR A 63 4.69 25.45 20.81
N ARG A 64 4.60 24.18 20.57
CA ARG A 64 5.67 23.20 20.80
C ARG A 64 5.61 22.09 19.76
N ASN A 65 6.72 21.40 19.59
CA ASN A 65 6.73 20.14 18.87
C ASN A 65 7.46 19.08 19.68
N ARG A 66 7.08 17.83 19.43
CA ARG A 66 7.76 16.64 19.90
C ARG A 66 8.24 15.87 18.70
N PHE A 67 9.48 15.47 18.70
CA PHE A 67 10.05 14.71 17.59
C PHE A 67 10.81 13.49 18.07
N LYS A 68 10.89 12.51 17.15
CA LYS A 68 11.77 11.36 17.23
C LYS A 68 12.84 11.51 16.16
N ALA A 69 14.09 11.29 16.53
CA ALA A 69 15.20 11.39 15.61
C ALA A 69 16.18 10.24 15.80
N ILE A 70 16.85 9.85 14.74
CA ILE A 70 17.86 8.80 14.70
C ILE A 70 19.21 9.42 14.31
N PRO A 71 20.37 8.80 14.67
CA PRO A 71 21.66 9.29 14.24
C PRO A 71 21.73 9.50 12.72
N SER A 72 22.24 10.63 12.27
CA SER A 72 22.33 10.96 10.83
C SER A 72 23.29 10.05 10.05
N THR A 73 24.08 9.25 10.76
CA THR A 73 25.01 8.26 10.19
C THR A 73 24.33 6.95 9.78
N VAL A 74 23.00 6.80 10.04
CA VAL A 74 22.25 5.61 9.64
C VAL A 74 22.08 5.60 8.11
N GLU A 75 22.56 4.54 7.47
CA GLU A 75 22.58 4.41 6.00
C GLU A 75 21.18 4.33 5.37
N ALA A 76 20.16 3.89 6.13
CA ALA A 76 18.80 3.76 5.65
C ALA A 76 17.81 4.24 6.71
N LEU A 77 16.87 5.09 6.28
CA LEU A 77 15.76 5.51 7.12
C LEU A 77 14.82 4.32 7.40
N PRO A 78 14.19 4.27 8.60
CA PRO A 78 13.19 3.25 8.88
C PRO A 78 12.06 3.33 7.87
N SER A 79 11.75 2.19 7.25
CA SER A 79 10.59 2.10 6.35
C SER A 79 9.31 2.04 7.20
N PRO A 80 8.29 2.83 6.87
CA PRO A 80 7.03 2.73 7.58
C PRO A 80 6.46 1.32 7.45
N ARG A 81 5.98 0.76 8.56
CA ARG A 81 5.27 -0.53 8.58
C ARG A 81 3.87 -0.34 8.03
N VAL A 82 3.75 -0.22 6.71
CA VAL A 82 2.46 -0.17 6.04
C VAL A 82 2.02 -1.62 5.81
N PRO A 83 0.87 -2.04 6.34
CA PRO A 83 0.33 -3.35 6.03
C PRO A 83 0.05 -3.44 4.52
N MET A 84 0.33 -4.60 3.93
CA MET A 84 -0.01 -4.83 2.52
C MET A 84 -1.53 -4.67 2.34
N PRO A 85 -1.96 -3.95 1.30
CA PRO A 85 -3.38 -3.78 1.05
C PRO A 85 -4.03 -5.15 0.78
N VAL A 86 -5.19 -5.37 1.37
CA VAL A 86 -6.01 -6.56 1.15
C VAL A 86 -7.22 -6.16 0.32
N ALA A 87 -7.41 -6.81 -0.82
CA ALA A 87 -8.56 -6.58 -1.68
C ALA A 87 -9.67 -7.59 -1.37
N GLU A 88 -10.86 -7.08 -1.13
CA GLU A 88 -12.11 -7.84 -1.10
C GLU A 88 -12.68 -8.00 -2.51
N THR A 89 -13.73 -8.82 -2.67
CA THR A 89 -14.44 -8.97 -3.94
C THR A 89 -14.99 -7.63 -4.44
N GLN A 90 -14.88 -7.38 -5.74
CA GLN A 90 -15.29 -6.12 -6.35
C GLN A 90 -16.08 -6.36 -7.63
N MET A 91 -16.99 -5.43 -7.90
CA MET A 91 -17.73 -5.38 -9.16
C MET A 91 -16.88 -4.70 -10.24
N ALA A 92 -16.97 -5.23 -11.45
CA ALA A 92 -16.30 -4.66 -12.61
C ALA A 92 -17.13 -4.87 -13.89
N THR A 93 -16.80 -4.12 -14.92
CA THR A 93 -17.37 -4.27 -16.26
C THR A 93 -16.30 -4.75 -17.22
N VAL A 94 -16.62 -5.71 -18.08
CA VAL A 94 -15.71 -6.20 -19.12
C VAL A 94 -15.49 -5.12 -20.17
N THR A 95 -14.21 -4.78 -20.42
CA THR A 95 -13.80 -3.80 -21.42
C THR A 95 -13.24 -4.43 -22.68
N SER A 96 -12.70 -5.64 -22.58
CA SER A 96 -12.20 -6.42 -23.72
C SER A 96 -12.21 -7.91 -23.40
N ASN A 97 -12.58 -8.74 -24.37
CA ASN A 97 -12.47 -10.20 -24.33
C ASN A 97 -11.62 -10.76 -25.48
N ALA A 98 -10.97 -9.89 -26.24
CA ALA A 98 -10.09 -10.25 -27.35
C ALA A 98 -8.66 -10.57 -26.86
N ASP A 99 -8.52 -11.62 -26.04
CA ASP A 99 -7.21 -12.06 -25.52
C ASP A 99 -6.24 -12.40 -26.67
N PRO A 100 -5.12 -11.67 -26.81
CA PRO A 100 -4.18 -11.88 -27.91
C PRO A 100 -3.53 -13.27 -27.90
N ASN A 101 -3.54 -13.97 -26.75
CA ASN A 101 -2.98 -15.30 -26.63
C ASN A 101 -4.04 -16.43 -26.74
N GLY A 102 -5.32 -16.07 -26.96
CA GLY A 102 -6.40 -17.05 -27.07
C GLY A 102 -6.68 -17.86 -25.80
N ASN A 103 -6.30 -17.37 -24.63
CA ASN A 103 -6.46 -18.08 -23.34
C ASN A 103 -7.80 -17.79 -22.65
N GLY A 104 -8.75 -17.09 -23.33
CA GLY A 104 -10.04 -16.75 -22.76
C GLY A 104 -10.00 -15.77 -21.58
N ARG A 105 -8.97 -14.95 -21.51
CA ARG A 105 -8.85 -13.89 -20.52
C ARG A 105 -9.62 -12.64 -20.95
N VAL A 106 -10.00 -11.84 -19.99
CA VAL A 106 -10.70 -10.57 -20.22
C VAL A 106 -9.96 -9.41 -19.58
N GLN A 107 -10.19 -8.21 -20.07
CA GLN A 107 -9.85 -6.98 -19.38
C GLN A 107 -11.11 -6.39 -18.77
N VAL A 108 -11.01 -5.88 -17.57
CA VAL A 108 -12.16 -5.32 -16.85
C VAL A 108 -11.81 -3.97 -16.23
N ARG A 109 -12.84 -3.15 -16.04
CA ARG A 109 -12.76 -1.88 -15.32
C ARG A 109 -13.59 -1.97 -14.05
N MET A 110 -12.96 -1.81 -12.92
CA MET A 110 -13.61 -1.73 -11.60
C MET A 110 -14.35 -0.39 -11.45
N ASN A 111 -15.39 -0.34 -10.63
CA ASN A 111 -16.25 0.84 -10.50
C ASN A 111 -15.52 2.13 -10.06
N TRP A 112 -14.41 1.99 -9.36
CA TRP A 112 -13.59 3.13 -8.91
C TRP A 112 -12.57 3.60 -9.96
N GLN A 113 -12.30 2.81 -10.98
CA GLN A 113 -11.38 3.20 -12.07
C GLN A 113 -12.04 4.21 -13.01
N GLN A 114 -11.29 5.23 -13.41
CA GLN A 114 -11.76 6.34 -14.23
C GLN A 114 -11.06 6.38 -15.59
N GLY A 115 -11.71 7.01 -16.57
CA GLY A 115 -11.18 7.18 -17.92
C GLY A 115 -10.83 5.85 -18.57
N ASP A 116 -9.62 5.73 -19.10
CA ASP A 116 -9.11 4.55 -19.79
C ASP A 116 -8.47 3.51 -18.87
N MET A 117 -8.62 3.66 -17.55
CA MET A 117 -8.07 2.69 -16.58
C MET A 117 -8.81 1.35 -16.71
N HIS A 118 -8.05 0.29 -16.82
CA HIS A 118 -8.55 -1.09 -16.82
C HIS A 118 -7.46 -2.03 -16.28
N THR A 119 -7.84 -3.28 -16.03
CA THR A 119 -6.87 -4.33 -15.63
C THR A 119 -6.02 -4.78 -16.81
N GLY A 120 -4.93 -5.47 -16.52
CA GLY A 120 -4.33 -6.39 -17.49
C GLY A 120 -5.27 -7.55 -17.82
N TRP A 121 -4.78 -8.54 -18.56
CA TRP A 121 -5.56 -9.75 -18.92
C TRP A 121 -5.79 -10.64 -17.70
N VAL A 122 -7.04 -10.78 -17.30
CA VAL A 122 -7.51 -11.47 -16.11
C VAL A 122 -8.16 -12.80 -16.50
N ARG A 123 -7.85 -13.87 -15.78
CA ARG A 123 -8.46 -15.19 -16.01
C ARG A 123 -9.91 -15.20 -15.54
N VAL A 124 -10.74 -15.94 -16.29
CA VAL A 124 -12.12 -16.22 -15.93
C VAL A 124 -12.20 -17.59 -15.27
N MET A 125 -12.86 -17.67 -14.12
CA MET A 125 -13.12 -18.93 -13.42
C MET A 125 -14.18 -19.72 -14.18
N THR A 126 -14.02 -21.02 -14.23
CA THR A 126 -14.97 -21.96 -14.83
C THR A 126 -15.16 -23.15 -13.88
N PRO A 127 -16.32 -23.84 -13.91
CA PRO A 127 -16.57 -24.98 -13.05
C PRO A 127 -15.58 -26.14 -13.24
N ASP A 128 -15.08 -26.37 -14.44
CA ASP A 128 -14.05 -27.35 -14.74
C ASP A 128 -13.13 -26.84 -15.84
N ALA A 129 -11.83 -27.02 -15.64
CA ALA A 129 -10.79 -26.69 -16.62
C ALA A 129 -9.56 -27.55 -16.41
N GLY A 130 -9.02 -28.16 -17.45
CA GLY A 130 -7.81 -28.96 -17.32
C GLY A 130 -7.45 -29.77 -18.54
N LYS A 131 -6.70 -30.81 -18.25
CA LYS A 131 -6.31 -31.89 -19.17
C LYS A 131 -6.28 -33.24 -18.43
N SER A 132 -6.33 -34.32 -19.15
CA SER A 132 -6.17 -35.69 -18.62
C SER A 132 -5.27 -36.51 -19.54
N GLY A 133 -5.03 -37.76 -19.20
CA GLY A 133 -4.29 -38.67 -20.06
C GLY A 133 -4.93 -38.87 -21.44
N ASP A 134 -6.27 -38.87 -21.47
CA ASP A 134 -7.04 -39.12 -22.71
C ASP A 134 -7.39 -37.81 -23.44
N VAL A 135 -7.42 -36.68 -22.73
CA VAL A 135 -7.70 -35.36 -23.29
C VAL A 135 -6.53 -34.42 -22.98
N SER A 136 -5.66 -34.26 -23.95
CA SER A 136 -4.37 -33.60 -23.80
C SER A 136 -4.48 -32.07 -23.54
N SER A 137 -5.62 -31.45 -23.92
CA SER A 137 -5.88 -30.00 -23.74
C SER A 137 -7.35 -29.68 -23.78
N ASN A 138 -7.73 -28.50 -23.27
CA ASN A 138 -9.06 -27.89 -23.39
C ASN A 138 -10.22 -28.76 -22.87
N ARG A 139 -9.98 -29.56 -21.83
CA ARG A 139 -11.08 -30.22 -21.12
C ARG A 139 -11.74 -29.22 -20.19
N GLY A 140 -13.08 -29.16 -20.21
CA GLY A 140 -13.87 -28.34 -19.30
C GLY A 140 -14.88 -27.44 -20.00
N PHE A 141 -15.33 -26.42 -19.28
CA PHE A 141 -16.27 -25.44 -19.76
C PHE A 141 -15.56 -24.14 -20.13
N VAL A 142 -16.00 -23.52 -21.21
CA VAL A 142 -15.50 -22.20 -21.64
C VAL A 142 -16.68 -21.26 -21.78
N PHE A 143 -16.78 -20.33 -20.86
CA PHE A 143 -17.71 -19.20 -20.89
C PHE A 143 -16.93 -17.93 -20.72
N ILE A 144 -16.84 -17.13 -21.76
CA ILE A 144 -16.10 -15.86 -21.73
C ILE A 144 -17.12 -14.75 -21.72
N PRO A 145 -17.10 -13.88 -20.68
CA PRO A 145 -17.99 -12.72 -20.62
C PRO A 145 -17.80 -11.80 -21.82
N GLU A 146 -18.90 -11.21 -22.27
CA GLU A 146 -18.89 -10.24 -23.37
C GLU A 146 -18.52 -8.84 -22.89
N VAL A 147 -18.06 -8.00 -23.80
CA VAL A 147 -17.77 -6.59 -23.52
C VAL A 147 -19.05 -5.90 -23.06
N GLY A 148 -19.00 -5.24 -21.91
CA GLY A 148 -20.14 -4.61 -21.26
C GLY A 148 -20.78 -5.45 -20.15
N ASP A 149 -20.48 -6.74 -20.06
CA ASP A 149 -20.97 -7.59 -18.98
C ASP A 149 -20.45 -7.13 -17.62
N GLN A 150 -21.32 -7.24 -16.63
CA GLN A 150 -20.99 -7.02 -15.24
C GLN A 150 -20.44 -8.31 -14.62
N VAL A 151 -19.28 -8.24 -14.02
CA VAL A 151 -18.58 -9.38 -13.45
C VAL A 151 -18.18 -9.13 -12.00
N LEU A 152 -18.09 -10.21 -11.21
CA LEU A 152 -17.54 -10.19 -9.87
C LEU A 152 -16.08 -10.63 -9.92
N LEU A 153 -15.20 -9.83 -9.34
CA LEU A 153 -13.77 -10.13 -9.19
C LEU A 153 -13.47 -10.69 -7.81
N GLY A 154 -12.70 -11.75 -7.77
CA GLY A 154 -11.99 -12.20 -6.60
C GLY A 154 -10.50 -11.87 -6.71
N PHE A 155 -9.81 -11.90 -5.57
CA PHE A 155 -8.38 -11.61 -5.50
C PHE A 155 -7.65 -12.75 -4.80
N ARG A 156 -6.67 -13.33 -5.48
CA ARG A 156 -5.91 -14.45 -4.94
C ARG A 156 -5.17 -14.04 -3.67
N HIS A 157 -5.50 -14.66 -2.55
CA HIS A 157 -4.98 -14.33 -1.21
C HIS A 157 -5.21 -12.87 -0.79
N GLY A 158 -6.25 -12.22 -1.30
CA GLY A 158 -6.52 -10.80 -1.06
C GLY A 158 -5.51 -9.84 -1.71
N ASP A 159 -4.65 -10.32 -2.61
CA ASP A 159 -3.64 -9.52 -3.29
C ASP A 159 -4.29 -8.69 -4.41
N PRO A 160 -4.33 -7.33 -4.31
CA PRO A 160 -4.92 -6.48 -5.36
C PRO A 160 -4.29 -6.66 -6.74
N ALA A 161 -3.04 -7.12 -6.82
CA ALA A 161 -2.34 -7.35 -8.08
C ALA A 161 -2.71 -8.68 -8.75
N ARG A 162 -3.56 -9.52 -8.11
CA ARG A 162 -3.90 -10.85 -8.59
C ARG A 162 -5.42 -11.08 -8.70
N PRO A 163 -6.14 -10.23 -9.48
CA PRO A 163 -7.55 -10.41 -9.72
C PRO A 163 -7.84 -11.62 -10.62
N TYR A 164 -9.04 -12.16 -10.47
CA TYR A 164 -9.65 -13.14 -11.38
C TYR A 164 -11.15 -12.93 -11.41
N VAL A 165 -11.80 -13.20 -12.56
CA VAL A 165 -13.25 -13.13 -12.70
C VAL A 165 -13.88 -14.38 -12.10
N MET A 166 -14.77 -14.22 -11.14
CA MET A 166 -15.52 -15.30 -10.50
C MET A 166 -16.75 -15.72 -11.29
N GLY A 167 -17.34 -14.80 -12.04
CA GLY A 167 -18.51 -14.99 -12.86
C GLY A 167 -19.15 -13.68 -13.27
N SER A 168 -20.16 -13.80 -14.15
CA SER A 168 -20.98 -12.69 -14.60
C SER A 168 -22.24 -12.57 -13.74
N LEU A 169 -22.76 -11.37 -13.62
CA LEU A 169 -23.97 -11.05 -12.87
C LEU A 169 -24.99 -10.42 -13.79
N PHE A 170 -26.20 -10.94 -13.72
CA PHE A 170 -27.32 -10.25 -14.35
C PHE A 170 -27.58 -8.93 -13.64
N ASN A 171 -27.94 -7.93 -14.40
CA ASN A 171 -28.33 -6.62 -13.86
C ASN A 171 -29.62 -6.14 -14.59
N GLY A 172 -30.25 -5.09 -14.07
CA GLY A 172 -31.52 -4.61 -14.61
C GLY A 172 -31.49 -4.14 -16.06
N SER A 173 -30.31 -3.88 -16.63
CA SER A 173 -30.12 -3.46 -18.02
C SER A 173 -29.88 -4.64 -18.98
N THR A 174 -29.45 -5.78 -18.47
CA THR A 174 -29.18 -7.00 -19.28
C THR A 174 -30.32 -8.02 -19.23
N GLY A 175 -31.46 -7.66 -18.66
CA GLY A 175 -32.56 -8.58 -18.36
C GLY A 175 -32.33 -9.31 -17.04
N GLY A 176 -33.41 -9.74 -16.38
CA GLY A 176 -33.29 -10.55 -15.16
C GLY A 176 -32.89 -11.97 -15.52
N GLY A 177 -31.95 -12.54 -14.84
CA GLY A 177 -31.50 -13.92 -15.02
C GLY A 177 -32.54 -14.95 -14.70
N GLY A 178 -33.57 -15.06 -15.53
CA GLY A 178 -34.53 -16.14 -15.50
C GLY A 178 -35.38 -16.19 -14.23
N GLY A 179 -36.22 -15.23 -14.04
CA GLY A 179 -37.25 -15.27 -13.00
C GLY A 179 -38.61 -15.40 -13.60
#